data_20f00b84b5dee7c173e6069f113a91eb
#
_entry.id   20f00b84b5dee7c173e6069f113a91eb
#
_cell.length_a   1.000
_cell.length_b   1.000
_cell.length_c   1.000
_cell.angle_alpha   90.00
_cell.angle_beta   90.00
_cell.angle_gamma   90.00
#
_symmetry.space_group_name_H-M   'P 1'
#
loop_
_entity.id
_entity.type
_entity.pdbx_description
1 polymer ?
#
loop_
_entity_poly.entity_id
_entity_poly.type
_entity_poly.pdbx_seq_one_letter_code
_entity_poly.pdbx_strand_id
1 'polypeptide(L)'
;TVDWPALLAEFGPPPPHFPPGEAAAHDTLAAFLRSGLPRYADDRNTPLDPASSRLSPYLHFGQISAQRVALAVQASPAPLEARLAFLEQLIVRRELAENFCLHTPNYDSTEAFPAWALATLAKHRHDARPFLASESQLDAAATPDPLWNAAQRQLLATGHLHGWLRMYWAKQILL
;
A
#
# COMPACT_ATOMS: atom_id res chain seq x y z
N THR A 1 -0.78 15.17 -27.25
CA THR A 1 -1.67 13.98 -27.26
C THR A 1 -0.92 12.82 -26.67
N VAL A 2 -1.54 12.08 -25.75
CA VAL A 2 -0.95 10.89 -25.14
C VAL A 2 -1.04 9.73 -26.14
N ASP A 3 0.08 9.04 -26.36
CA ASP A 3 0.11 7.81 -27.19
C ASP A 3 -0.31 6.62 -26.32
N TRP A 4 -1.61 6.37 -26.22
CA TRP A 4 -2.17 5.27 -25.45
C TRP A 4 -1.70 3.88 -25.92
N PRO A 5 -1.62 3.59 -27.24
CA PRO A 5 -1.04 2.30 -27.71
C PRO A 5 0.37 2.04 -27.20
N ALA A 6 1.25 3.03 -27.24
CA ALA A 6 2.62 2.90 -26.76
C ALA A 6 2.66 2.67 -25.23
N LEU A 7 1.88 3.42 -24.46
CA LEU A 7 1.79 3.25 -23.01
C LEU A 7 1.22 1.86 -22.62
N LEU A 8 0.18 1.40 -23.29
CA LEU A 8 -0.38 0.07 -23.01
C LEU A 8 0.55 -1.06 -23.41
N ALA A 9 1.39 -0.85 -24.44
CA ALA A 9 2.43 -1.82 -24.81
C ALA A 9 3.54 -1.89 -23.76
N GLU A 10 3.91 -0.76 -23.15
CA GLU A 10 4.94 -0.67 -22.13
C GLU A 10 4.47 -1.13 -20.74
N PHE A 11 3.30 -0.68 -20.30
CA PHE A 11 2.82 -0.90 -18.92
C PHE A 11 1.72 -1.95 -18.80
N GLY A 12 1.20 -2.46 -19.92
CA GLY A 12 0.07 -3.38 -19.94
C GLY A 12 -1.29 -2.70 -19.68
N PRO A 13 -2.38 -3.46 -19.74
CA PRO A 13 -3.71 -2.95 -19.43
C PRO A 13 -3.84 -2.62 -17.94
N PRO A 14 -4.64 -1.61 -17.58
CA PRO A 14 -4.87 -1.28 -16.17
C PRO A 14 -5.50 -2.45 -15.41
N PRO A 15 -5.18 -2.61 -14.11
CA PRO A 15 -5.77 -3.67 -13.29
C PRO A 15 -7.31 -3.56 -13.27
N PRO A 16 -8.05 -4.65 -13.49
CA PRO A 16 -9.50 -4.62 -13.64
C PRO A 16 -10.26 -4.19 -12.37
N HIS A 17 -9.58 -4.19 -11.23
CA HIS A 17 -10.21 -3.93 -9.91
C HIS A 17 -10.16 -2.47 -9.45
N PHE A 18 -9.62 -1.55 -10.27
CA PHE A 18 -9.56 -0.12 -9.98
C PHE A 18 -10.05 0.68 -11.19
N PRO A 19 -11.38 0.74 -11.42
CA PRO A 19 -11.92 1.61 -12.45
C PRO A 19 -11.47 3.05 -12.21
N PRO A 20 -10.96 3.76 -13.22
CA PRO A 20 -10.46 5.11 -13.05
C PRO A 20 -11.61 6.13 -12.95
N GLY A 21 -11.29 7.29 -12.38
CA GLY A 21 -12.15 8.47 -12.40
C GLY A 21 -12.81 8.77 -11.05
N GLU A 22 -13.31 10.00 -10.96
CA GLU A 22 -13.93 10.56 -9.75
C GLU A 22 -15.17 9.76 -9.32
N ALA A 23 -16.02 9.35 -10.26
CA ALA A 23 -17.21 8.56 -9.96
C ALA A 23 -16.85 7.23 -9.27
N ALA A 24 -15.87 6.51 -9.82
CA ALA A 24 -15.39 5.26 -9.23
C ALA A 24 -14.75 5.46 -7.84
N ALA A 25 -14.06 6.58 -7.65
CA ALA A 25 -13.51 6.96 -6.34
C ALA A 25 -14.63 7.19 -5.31
N HIS A 26 -15.70 7.89 -5.69
CA HIS A 26 -16.87 8.11 -4.82
C HIS A 26 -17.62 6.82 -4.51
N ASP A 27 -17.80 5.93 -5.49
CA ASP A 27 -18.44 4.63 -5.27
C ASP A 27 -17.61 3.78 -4.31
N THR A 28 -16.29 3.79 -4.46
CA THR A 28 -15.34 3.09 -3.56
C THR A 28 -15.43 3.66 -2.15
N LEU A 29 -15.46 4.99 -1.99
CA LEU A 29 -15.66 5.64 -0.70
C LEU A 29 -16.99 5.24 -0.07
N ALA A 30 -18.09 5.30 -0.84
CA ALA A 30 -19.42 4.94 -0.35
C ALA A 30 -19.48 3.47 0.10
N ALA A 31 -18.87 2.55 -0.63
CA ALA A 31 -18.76 1.14 -0.24
C ALA A 31 -17.97 0.98 1.06
N PHE A 32 -16.83 1.66 1.18
CA PHE A 32 -16.01 1.64 2.40
C PHE A 32 -16.78 2.18 3.61
N LEU A 33 -17.47 3.31 3.49
CA LEU A 33 -18.25 3.90 4.59
C LEU A 33 -19.34 2.95 5.10
N ARG A 34 -19.96 2.17 4.19
CA ARG A 34 -21.03 1.22 4.56
C ARG A 34 -20.52 -0.05 5.24
N SER A 35 -19.42 -0.63 4.75
CA SER A 35 -19.00 -1.98 5.14
C SER A 35 -17.63 -2.08 5.78
N GLY A 36 -16.67 -1.29 5.33
CA GLY A 36 -15.29 -1.33 5.82
C GLY A 36 -15.09 -0.47 7.08
N LEU A 37 -15.52 0.78 7.03
CA LEU A 37 -15.29 1.72 8.12
C LEU A 37 -15.84 1.26 9.48
N PRO A 38 -17.06 0.68 9.60
CA PRO A 38 -17.58 0.26 10.89
C PRO A 38 -16.70 -0.75 11.64
N ARG A 39 -15.94 -1.56 10.93
CA ARG A 39 -15.03 -2.57 11.49
C ARG A 39 -13.54 -2.27 11.28
N TYR A 40 -13.22 -1.04 10.85
CA TYR A 40 -11.86 -0.66 10.47
C TYR A 40 -10.85 -0.77 11.62
N ALA A 41 -11.26 -0.43 12.84
CA ALA A 41 -10.37 -0.49 14.01
C ALA A 41 -9.83 -1.90 14.24
N ASP A 42 -10.69 -2.90 14.11
CA ASP A 42 -10.38 -4.30 14.39
C ASP A 42 -9.74 -5.02 13.18
N ASP A 43 -10.34 -4.85 11.99
CA ASP A 43 -10.06 -5.71 10.84
C ASP A 43 -9.06 -5.14 9.82
N ARG A 44 -8.64 -3.88 9.98
CA ARG A 44 -7.71 -3.24 9.02
C ARG A 44 -6.40 -4.00 8.79
N ASN A 45 -5.97 -4.80 9.77
CA ASN A 45 -4.74 -5.59 9.71
C ASN A 45 -4.98 -7.06 9.36
N THR A 46 -6.19 -7.46 9.02
CA THR A 46 -6.56 -8.81 8.65
C THR A 46 -6.45 -9.00 7.13
N PRO A 47 -5.41 -9.67 6.58
CA PRO A 47 -5.19 -9.71 5.14
C PRO A 47 -6.27 -10.42 4.33
N LEU A 48 -6.95 -11.41 4.92
CA LEU A 48 -7.96 -12.24 4.23
C LEU A 48 -9.33 -11.57 4.12
N ASP A 49 -9.68 -10.73 5.08
CA ASP A 49 -10.94 -9.97 5.09
C ASP A 49 -10.67 -8.53 5.56
N PRO A 50 -9.92 -7.76 4.78
CA PRO A 50 -9.50 -6.45 5.21
C PRO A 50 -10.65 -5.44 5.16
N ALA A 51 -10.78 -4.66 6.22
CA ALA A 51 -11.60 -3.46 6.23
C ALA A 51 -10.89 -2.28 5.55
N SER A 52 -10.10 -2.51 4.51
CA SER A 52 -9.33 -1.47 3.83
C SER A 52 -10.20 -0.63 2.90
N SER A 53 -9.91 0.67 2.82
CA SER A 53 -10.71 1.59 1.99
C SER A 53 -10.52 1.42 0.49
N ARG A 54 -9.38 0.89 0.06
CA ARG A 54 -8.95 0.81 -1.35
C ARG A 54 -8.89 2.17 -2.07
N LEU A 55 -8.80 3.27 -1.32
CA LEU A 55 -8.80 4.63 -1.87
C LEU A 55 -7.41 5.12 -2.29
N SER A 56 -6.34 4.39 -1.95
CA SER A 56 -4.97 4.87 -2.21
C SER A 56 -4.68 5.24 -3.66
N PRO A 57 -5.11 4.48 -4.70
CA PRO A 57 -4.89 4.89 -6.09
C PRO A 57 -5.62 6.20 -6.42
N TYR A 58 -6.85 6.35 -5.97
CA TYR A 58 -7.66 7.54 -6.24
C TYR A 58 -7.12 8.79 -5.54
N LEU A 59 -6.60 8.64 -4.32
CA LEU A 59 -5.93 9.72 -3.60
C LEU A 59 -4.60 10.09 -4.27
N HIS A 60 -3.82 9.09 -4.69
CA HIS A 60 -2.53 9.31 -5.34
C HIS A 60 -2.66 10.10 -6.64
N PHE A 61 -3.64 9.74 -7.48
CA PHE A 61 -3.88 10.40 -8.76
C PHE A 61 -4.84 11.60 -8.68
N GLY A 62 -5.20 12.07 -7.50
CA GLY A 62 -6.05 13.24 -7.30
C GLY A 62 -7.50 13.07 -7.79
N GLN A 63 -7.97 11.84 -7.96
CA GLN A 63 -9.35 11.55 -8.39
C GLN A 63 -10.36 11.75 -7.26
N ILE A 64 -9.91 11.82 -6.01
CA ILE A 64 -10.66 12.25 -4.84
C ILE A 64 -9.71 12.95 -3.86
N SER A 65 -10.16 14.02 -3.21
CA SER A 65 -9.31 14.71 -2.22
C SER A 65 -9.39 14.05 -0.84
N ALA A 66 -8.27 14.08 -0.11
CA ALA A 66 -8.20 13.58 1.27
C ALA A 66 -9.18 14.33 2.19
N GLN A 67 -9.39 15.63 1.97
CA GLN A 67 -10.34 16.45 2.72
C GLN A 67 -11.78 15.95 2.53
N ARG A 68 -12.17 15.63 1.29
CA ARG A 68 -13.49 15.06 1.00
C ARG A 68 -13.70 13.74 1.71
N VAL A 69 -12.70 12.87 1.68
CA VAL A 69 -12.75 11.57 2.39
C VAL A 69 -12.86 11.78 3.90
N ALA A 70 -12.05 12.69 4.47
CA ALA A 70 -12.08 12.98 5.91
C ALA A 70 -13.46 13.49 6.37
N LEU A 71 -14.05 14.45 5.63
CA LEU A 71 -15.37 14.97 5.94
C LEU A 71 -16.46 13.89 5.87
N ALA A 72 -16.41 13.02 4.85
CA ALA A 72 -17.36 11.91 4.73
C ALA A 72 -17.24 10.89 5.88
N VAL A 73 -16.00 10.59 6.29
CA VAL A 73 -15.73 9.71 7.45
C VAL A 73 -16.23 10.34 8.75
N GLN A 74 -15.99 11.64 8.96
CA GLN A 74 -16.48 12.35 10.16
C GLN A 74 -18.01 12.38 10.24
N ALA A 75 -18.69 12.55 9.10
CA ALA A 75 -20.15 12.58 9.02
C ALA A 75 -20.79 11.18 9.09
N SER A 76 -20.03 10.10 9.00
CA SER A 76 -20.56 8.75 8.99
C SER A 76 -21.07 8.31 10.38
N PRO A 77 -22.05 7.39 10.44
CA PRO A 77 -22.55 6.82 11.70
C PRO A 77 -21.64 5.73 12.29
N ALA A 78 -20.48 5.46 11.68
CA ALA A 78 -19.54 4.45 12.17
C ALA A 78 -19.03 4.77 13.59
N PRO A 79 -18.62 3.75 14.37
CA PRO A 79 -18.06 3.94 15.71
C PRO A 79 -16.94 4.98 15.73
N LEU A 80 -16.88 5.78 16.78
CA LEU A 80 -15.90 6.86 16.92
C LEU A 80 -14.46 6.31 16.79
N GLU A 81 -14.17 5.19 17.43
CA GLU A 81 -12.86 4.54 17.38
C GLU A 81 -12.46 4.18 15.94
N ALA A 82 -13.36 3.60 15.16
CA ALA A 82 -13.12 3.25 13.76
C ALA A 82 -12.86 4.50 12.90
N ARG A 83 -13.64 5.57 13.10
CA ARG A 83 -13.41 6.85 12.42
C ARG A 83 -12.07 7.46 12.76
N LEU A 84 -11.70 7.51 14.05
CA LEU A 84 -10.42 8.04 14.51
C LEU A 84 -9.26 7.20 13.99
N ALA A 85 -9.35 5.86 14.03
CA ALA A 85 -8.33 4.97 13.51
C ALA A 85 -8.09 5.16 11.99
N PHE A 86 -9.14 5.42 11.22
CA PHE A 86 -9.01 5.70 9.79
C PHE A 86 -8.43 7.10 9.53
N LEU A 87 -8.91 8.12 10.25
CA LEU A 87 -8.42 9.50 10.10
C LEU A 87 -6.95 9.64 10.52
N GLU A 88 -6.49 8.88 11.50
CA GLU A 88 -5.06 8.78 11.84
C GLU A 88 -4.23 8.33 10.62
N GLN A 89 -4.69 7.31 9.88
CA GLN A 89 -3.99 6.85 8.68
C GLN A 89 -4.06 7.87 7.54
N LEU A 90 -5.25 8.42 7.29
CA LEU A 90 -5.50 9.33 6.18
C LEU A 90 -4.80 10.67 6.35
N ILE A 91 -4.72 11.20 7.56
CA ILE A 91 -4.17 12.52 7.85
C ILE A 91 -2.75 12.39 8.40
N VAL A 92 -2.59 11.82 9.60
CA VAL A 92 -1.30 11.86 10.30
C VAL A 92 -0.24 11.05 9.57
N ARG A 93 -0.53 9.78 9.28
CA ARG A 93 0.47 8.91 8.63
C ARG A 93 0.78 9.33 7.20
N ARG A 94 -0.23 9.81 6.48
CA ARG A 94 -0.03 10.34 5.13
C ARG A 94 0.84 11.59 5.15
N GLU A 95 0.55 12.57 6.00
CA GLU A 95 1.36 13.79 6.13
C GLU A 95 2.79 13.50 6.56
N LEU A 96 3.00 12.55 7.48
CA LEU A 96 4.35 12.13 7.86
C LEU A 96 5.12 11.54 6.66
N ALA A 97 4.47 10.74 5.82
CA ALA A 97 5.11 10.19 4.63
C ALA A 97 5.42 11.28 3.59
N GLU A 98 4.51 12.21 3.35
CA GLU A 98 4.74 13.32 2.43
C GLU A 98 5.85 14.26 2.92
N ASN A 99 5.86 14.59 4.22
CA ASN A 99 6.94 15.37 4.83
C ASN A 99 8.29 14.65 4.72
N PHE A 100 8.32 13.34 4.94
CA PHE A 100 9.54 12.56 4.76
C PHE A 100 10.06 12.67 3.33
N CYS A 101 9.23 12.42 2.33
CA CYS A 101 9.61 12.53 0.92
C CYS A 101 10.05 13.95 0.53
N LEU A 102 9.40 14.98 1.08
CA LEU A 102 9.70 16.39 0.76
C LEU A 102 11.03 16.85 1.37
N HIS A 103 11.35 16.40 2.58
CA HIS A 103 12.47 16.94 3.37
C HIS A 103 13.68 16.00 3.44
N THR A 104 13.59 14.78 2.90
CA THR A 104 14.69 13.80 2.89
C THR A 104 15.24 13.66 1.47
N PRO A 105 16.43 14.21 1.15
CA PRO A 105 16.95 14.25 -0.22
C PRO A 105 17.03 12.89 -0.91
N ASN A 106 17.41 11.85 -0.18
CA ASN A 106 17.59 10.49 -0.71
C ASN A 106 16.53 9.53 -0.16
N TYR A 107 15.25 9.97 -0.09
CA TYR A 107 14.16 9.21 0.51
C TYR A 107 13.93 7.83 -0.16
N ASP A 108 14.32 7.67 -1.41
CA ASP A 108 14.20 6.46 -2.22
C ASP A 108 15.45 5.57 -2.19
N SER A 109 16.38 5.83 -1.29
CA SER A 109 17.61 5.05 -1.11
C SER A 109 17.81 4.63 0.36
N THR A 110 18.72 3.68 0.57
CA THR A 110 19.09 3.24 1.92
C THR A 110 19.79 4.35 2.75
N GLU A 111 20.27 5.41 2.11
CA GLU A 111 20.88 6.57 2.81
C GLU A 111 19.87 7.30 3.70
N ALA A 112 18.57 7.19 3.40
CA ALA A 112 17.51 7.76 4.22
C ALA A 112 17.22 6.96 5.49
N PHE A 113 17.83 5.79 5.66
CA PHE A 113 17.60 4.97 6.84
C PHE A 113 18.27 5.58 8.07
N PRO A 114 17.65 5.50 9.25
CA PRO A 114 18.28 5.92 10.48
C PRO A 114 19.62 5.21 10.71
N ALA A 115 20.60 5.90 11.29
CA ALA A 115 21.94 5.37 11.50
C ALA A 115 21.96 4.03 12.26
N TRP A 116 21.06 3.85 13.24
CA TRP A 116 20.93 2.58 13.96
C TRP A 116 20.48 1.42 13.05
N ALA A 117 19.59 1.68 12.08
CA ALA A 117 19.14 0.67 11.14
C ALA A 117 20.27 0.27 10.18
N LEU A 118 21.00 1.24 9.65
CA LEU A 118 22.19 1.01 8.81
C LEU A 118 23.25 0.19 9.56
N ALA A 119 23.53 0.54 10.83
CA ALA A 119 24.46 -0.22 11.66
C ALA A 119 24.01 -1.67 11.87
N THR A 120 22.72 -1.90 12.08
CA THR A 120 22.15 -3.26 12.23
C THR A 120 22.28 -4.04 10.92
N LEU A 121 21.93 -3.46 9.78
CA LEU A 121 22.09 -4.11 8.47
C LEU A 121 23.56 -4.43 8.17
N ALA A 122 24.47 -3.50 8.47
CA ALA A 122 25.91 -3.71 8.28
C ALA A 122 26.44 -4.85 9.16
N LYS A 123 26.01 -4.91 10.42
CA LYS A 123 26.41 -5.99 11.37
C LYS A 123 25.98 -7.37 10.86
N HIS A 124 24.78 -7.47 10.27
CA HIS A 124 24.17 -8.73 9.81
C HIS A 124 24.38 -9.04 8.33
N ARG A 125 25.20 -8.22 7.64
CA ARG A 125 25.41 -8.35 6.18
C ARG A 125 25.95 -9.72 5.76
N HIS A 126 26.77 -10.34 6.62
CA HIS A 126 27.45 -11.60 6.35
C HIS A 126 26.80 -12.82 7.02
N ASP A 127 25.64 -12.63 7.64
CA ASP A 127 24.90 -13.75 8.22
C ASP A 127 24.52 -14.77 7.13
N ALA A 128 24.65 -16.05 7.45
CA ALA A 128 24.25 -17.11 6.52
C ALA A 128 22.74 -17.05 6.25
N ARG A 129 22.38 -17.05 4.97
CA ARG A 129 20.99 -17.11 4.56
C ARG A 129 20.69 -18.47 3.94
N PRO A 130 19.58 -19.13 4.36
CA PRO A 130 19.20 -20.43 3.81
C PRO A 130 18.93 -20.39 2.31
N PHE A 131 18.47 -19.22 1.82
CA PHE A 131 18.14 -18.98 0.44
C PHE A 131 18.27 -17.48 0.11
N LEU A 132 18.85 -17.21 -1.06
CA LEU A 132 18.88 -15.88 -1.65
C LEU A 132 18.08 -15.92 -2.94
N ALA A 133 16.93 -15.25 -2.96
CA ALA A 133 16.12 -15.13 -4.16
C ALA A 133 16.73 -14.12 -5.13
N SER A 134 16.79 -14.45 -6.41
CA SER A 134 17.03 -13.44 -7.44
C SER A 134 15.78 -12.57 -7.66
N GLU A 135 15.97 -11.38 -8.21
CA GLU A 135 14.87 -10.48 -8.58
C GLU A 135 13.83 -11.21 -9.45
N SER A 136 14.29 -11.95 -10.46
CA SER A 136 13.42 -12.73 -11.33
C SER A 136 12.62 -13.82 -10.61
N GLN A 137 13.16 -14.42 -9.55
CA GLN A 137 12.41 -15.39 -8.73
C GLN A 137 11.38 -14.70 -7.83
N LEU A 138 11.71 -13.51 -7.30
CA LEU A 138 10.78 -12.68 -6.53
C LEU A 138 9.58 -12.27 -7.41
N ASP A 139 9.86 -11.75 -8.60
CA ASP A 139 8.84 -11.31 -9.56
C ASP A 139 7.96 -12.46 -10.05
N ALA A 140 8.56 -13.59 -10.35
CA ALA A 140 7.84 -14.78 -10.82
C ALA A 140 7.06 -15.53 -9.72
N ALA A 141 7.10 -15.07 -8.46
CA ALA A 141 6.51 -15.79 -7.32
C ALA A 141 7.05 -17.23 -7.20
N ALA A 142 8.36 -17.40 -7.42
CA ALA A 142 9.08 -18.68 -7.48
C ALA A 142 10.13 -18.81 -6.36
N THR A 143 9.83 -18.30 -5.19
CA THR A 143 10.68 -18.42 -4.00
C THR A 143 10.30 -19.63 -3.17
N PRO A 144 11.13 -20.09 -2.22
CA PRO A 144 10.74 -21.12 -1.26
C PRO A 144 9.67 -20.67 -0.26
N ASP A 145 9.38 -19.38 -0.18
CA ASP A 145 8.40 -18.80 0.73
C ASP A 145 6.99 -18.80 0.11
N PRO A 146 6.07 -19.66 0.58
CA PRO A 146 4.73 -19.72 0.03
C PRO A 146 3.90 -18.45 0.28
N LEU A 147 4.19 -17.70 1.38
CA LEU A 147 3.48 -16.45 1.67
C LEU A 147 3.93 -15.34 0.73
N TRP A 148 5.24 -15.23 0.45
CA TRP A 148 5.74 -14.33 -0.59
C TRP A 148 5.07 -14.61 -1.92
N ASN A 149 5.09 -15.87 -2.35
CA ASN A 149 4.57 -16.27 -3.65
C ASN A 149 3.06 -16.01 -3.78
N ALA A 150 2.28 -16.25 -2.71
CA ALA A 150 0.85 -15.95 -2.70
C ALA A 150 0.59 -14.44 -2.79
N ALA A 151 1.33 -13.63 -2.04
CA ALA A 151 1.23 -12.18 -2.05
C ALA A 151 1.59 -11.59 -3.43
N GLN A 152 2.68 -12.09 -4.05
CA GLN A 152 3.10 -11.67 -5.39
C GLN A 152 2.04 -12.00 -6.45
N ARG A 153 1.49 -13.22 -6.44
CA ARG A 153 0.41 -13.60 -7.34
C ARG A 153 -0.85 -12.74 -7.15
N GLN A 154 -1.19 -12.42 -5.90
CA GLN A 154 -2.31 -11.52 -5.61
C GLN A 154 -2.07 -10.14 -6.21
N LEU A 155 -0.87 -9.56 -6.03
CA LEU A 155 -0.53 -8.26 -6.59
C LEU A 155 -0.64 -8.27 -8.13
N LEU A 156 -0.03 -9.27 -8.79
CA LEU A 156 -0.08 -9.41 -10.25
C LEU A 156 -1.50 -9.57 -10.78
N ALA A 157 -2.34 -10.35 -10.08
CA ALA A 157 -3.71 -10.60 -10.51
C ALA A 157 -4.66 -9.43 -10.26
N THR A 158 -4.44 -8.63 -9.18
CA THR A 158 -5.42 -7.64 -8.72
C THR A 158 -4.91 -6.21 -8.71
N GLY A 159 -3.61 -5.99 -8.89
CA GLY A 159 -2.98 -4.68 -8.69
C GLY A 159 -3.00 -4.18 -7.23
N HIS A 160 -3.36 -5.06 -6.29
CA HIS A 160 -3.50 -4.69 -4.88
C HIS A 160 -2.82 -5.69 -3.96
N LEU A 161 -2.09 -5.16 -2.97
CA LEU A 161 -1.50 -5.93 -1.88
C LEU A 161 -1.82 -5.26 -0.54
N HIS A 162 -2.28 -6.04 0.41
CA HIS A 162 -2.60 -5.57 1.75
C HIS A 162 -1.37 -4.93 2.45
N GLY A 163 -1.58 -3.85 3.21
CA GLY A 163 -0.49 -3.10 3.86
C GLY A 163 0.41 -3.95 4.76
N TRP A 164 -0.16 -4.91 5.50
CA TRP A 164 0.59 -5.84 6.32
C TRP A 164 1.54 -6.74 5.49
N LEU A 165 1.08 -7.23 4.33
CA LEU A 165 1.90 -8.03 3.42
C LEU A 165 3.01 -7.20 2.75
N ARG A 166 2.78 -5.90 2.50
CA ARG A 166 3.85 -5.00 2.02
C ARG A 166 4.97 -4.83 3.05
N MET A 167 4.62 -4.71 4.34
CA MET A 167 5.62 -4.68 5.43
C MET A 167 6.37 -6.01 5.54
N TYR A 168 5.66 -7.13 5.38
CA TYR A 168 6.26 -8.45 5.31
C TYR A 168 7.28 -8.55 4.16
N TRP A 169 6.93 -8.09 2.96
CA TRP A 169 7.83 -8.06 1.82
C TRP A 169 9.09 -7.24 2.09
N ALA A 170 8.93 -6.00 2.57
CA ALA A 170 10.07 -5.15 2.88
C ALA A 170 11.03 -5.84 3.87
N LYS A 171 10.49 -6.51 4.88
CA LYS A 171 11.30 -7.28 5.83
C LYS A 171 12.04 -8.44 5.15
N GLN A 172 11.40 -9.21 4.28
CA GLN A 172 12.03 -10.34 3.59
C GLN A 172 13.13 -9.90 2.62
N ILE A 173 12.98 -8.73 1.98
CA ILE A 173 14.02 -8.16 1.11
C ILE A 173 15.26 -7.72 1.91
N LEU A 174 15.07 -7.22 3.14
CA LEU A 174 16.16 -6.74 3.98
C LEU A 174 16.89 -7.84 4.76
N LEU A 175 16.28 -9.00 4.93
CA LEU A 175 16.85 -10.14 5.66
C LEU A 175 17.72 -11.02 4.75
#